data_37724f8ac7d6217adb4a88f09d4bc297
#
_entry.id   37724f8ac7d6217adb4a88f09d4bc297
#
_cell.length_a   1.000
_cell.length_b   1.000
_cell.length_c   1.000
_cell.angle_alpha   90.00
_cell.angle_beta   90.00
_cell.angle_gamma   90.00
#
_symmetry.space_group_name_H-M   'P 1'
#
loop_
_entity.id
_entity.type
_entity.pdbx_description
1 polymer ?
#
loop_
_entity_poly.entity_id
_entity_poly.type
_entity_poly.pdbx_seq_one_letter_code
_entity_poly.pdbx_strand_id
1 'polypeptide(L)'
;CIIFAVFLVTTVFSCAEMMTKGQTEGMIRHHGSHHIVVSGLSEAEAQEIANREDVSAAAWCNALGEDVYEGYSINDTRVILYGTEENYIDDIRAYEREGVFPQNDGEIMLNTSARERLGVQGGDSVTVHVPTGDFSFTVSGFCTDEWEKYDSEFEDVSAYISVEAFQKICAVNGTDDDSDISVIKNGGEKETADEETKGTASDMGVKTAYYVRFADGTDIKRALSDLKAQYGLANGDIEENIVTMGVSGSSSSLAILSFYLLAAIVFVLILTAGVLMISSCLNSTVAQRTKFFGMMRCIGASREQVMRFVRLE
;
A
#
# COMPACT_ATOMS: atom_id res chain seq x y z
N CYS A 1 15.35 17.22 36.75
CA CYS A 1 15.07 17.92 35.46
C CYS A 1 15.68 17.24 34.25
N ILE A 2 17.00 16.92 34.23
CA ILE A 2 17.65 16.30 33.06
C ILE A 2 17.06 14.91 32.78
N ILE A 3 16.90 14.07 33.80
CA ILE A 3 16.31 12.72 33.68
C ILE A 3 14.88 12.82 33.11
N PHE A 4 14.10 13.78 33.58
CA PHE A 4 12.73 13.99 33.09
C PHE A 4 12.71 14.46 31.61
N ALA A 5 13.60 15.36 31.21
CA ALA A 5 13.72 15.82 29.84
C ALA A 5 14.13 14.67 28.90
N VAL A 6 15.12 13.85 29.30
CA VAL A 6 15.53 12.67 28.53
C VAL A 6 14.39 11.66 28.43
N PHE A 7 13.70 11.38 29.54
CA PHE A 7 12.55 10.48 29.56
C PHE A 7 11.44 10.95 28.62
N LEU A 8 11.12 12.27 28.64
CA LEU A 8 10.07 12.84 27.80
C LEU A 8 10.44 12.74 26.31
N VAL A 9 11.69 13.06 25.96
CA VAL A 9 12.18 12.93 24.58
C VAL A 9 12.13 11.47 24.12
N THR A 10 12.67 10.54 24.91
CA THR A 10 12.66 9.11 24.53
C THR A 10 11.24 8.56 24.41
N THR A 11 10.32 8.95 25.30
CA THR A 11 8.93 8.51 25.25
C THR A 11 8.24 9.02 24.01
N VAL A 12 8.42 10.32 23.65
CA VAL A 12 7.83 10.90 22.43
C VAL A 12 8.35 10.19 21.18
N PHE A 13 9.67 9.94 21.09
CA PHE A 13 10.24 9.22 19.94
C PHE A 13 9.73 7.77 19.85
N SER A 14 9.69 7.04 20.97
CA SER A 14 9.17 5.67 21.00
C SER A 14 7.68 5.61 20.64
N CYS A 15 6.87 6.55 21.13
CA CYS A 15 5.47 6.65 20.74
C CYS A 15 5.30 6.96 19.25
N ALA A 16 6.09 7.90 18.73
CA ALA A 16 6.05 8.25 17.31
C ALA A 16 6.43 7.05 16.43
N GLU A 17 7.48 6.32 16.78
CA GLU A 17 7.90 5.12 16.05
C GLU A 17 6.82 4.03 16.10
N MET A 18 6.24 3.78 17.27
CA MET A 18 5.18 2.77 17.42
C MET A 18 3.91 3.14 16.65
N MET A 19 3.51 4.42 16.68
CA MET A 19 2.37 4.89 15.89
C MET A 19 2.65 4.78 14.39
N THR A 20 3.84 5.16 13.93
CA THR A 20 4.20 5.06 12.51
C THR A 20 4.19 3.60 12.05
N LYS A 21 4.79 2.68 12.79
CA LYS A 21 4.78 1.25 12.44
C LYS A 21 3.37 0.68 12.41
N GLY A 22 2.58 0.91 13.46
CA GLY A 22 1.21 0.39 13.53
C GLY A 22 0.30 0.95 12.43
N GLN A 23 0.43 2.24 12.11
CA GLN A 23 -0.31 2.83 10.98
C GLN A 23 0.17 2.28 9.64
N THR A 24 1.49 2.13 9.46
CA THR A 24 2.06 1.57 8.23
C THR A 24 1.59 0.16 7.98
N GLU A 25 1.67 -0.73 8.98
CA GLU A 25 1.19 -2.10 8.85
C GLU A 25 -0.32 -2.16 8.57
N GLY A 26 -1.10 -1.32 9.24
CA GLY A 26 -2.52 -1.16 8.96
C GLY A 26 -2.78 -0.72 7.53
N MET A 27 -2.08 0.30 7.06
CA MET A 27 -2.27 0.86 5.72
C MET A 27 -1.76 -0.08 4.61
N ILE A 28 -0.64 -0.79 4.81
CA ILE A 28 -0.18 -1.83 3.88
C ILE A 28 -1.21 -2.96 3.80
N ARG A 29 -1.79 -3.35 4.92
CA ARG A 29 -2.84 -4.38 4.97
C ARG A 29 -4.09 -3.96 4.18
N HIS A 30 -4.36 -2.66 4.08
CA HIS A 30 -5.52 -2.11 3.38
C HIS A 30 -5.24 -1.82 1.90
N HIS A 31 -4.15 -1.12 1.60
CA HIS A 31 -3.83 -0.68 0.24
C HIS A 31 -2.87 -1.61 -0.50
N GLY A 32 -2.39 -2.66 0.18
CA GLY A 32 -1.35 -3.54 -0.36
C GLY A 32 0.05 -2.97 -0.16
N SER A 33 1.04 -3.84 -0.35
CA SER A 33 2.47 -3.54 -0.15
C SER A 33 3.18 -3.02 -1.41
N HIS A 34 2.46 -2.93 -2.54
CA HIS A 34 3.04 -2.43 -3.79
C HIS A 34 3.42 -0.95 -3.70
N HIS A 35 4.39 -0.54 -4.50
CA HIS A 35 4.79 0.86 -4.61
C HIS A 35 4.14 1.56 -5.79
N ILE A 36 3.96 0.82 -6.90
CA ILE A 36 3.36 1.34 -8.13
C ILE A 36 2.43 0.31 -8.76
N VAL A 37 1.48 0.81 -9.52
CA VAL A 37 0.66 0.04 -10.45
C VAL A 37 0.97 0.57 -11.85
N VAL A 38 1.22 -0.33 -12.79
CA VAL A 38 1.56 0.01 -14.16
C VAL A 38 0.47 -0.53 -15.08
N SER A 39 -0.04 0.32 -15.95
CA SER A 39 -1.01 -0.04 -16.99
C SER A 39 -0.35 -0.07 -18.36
N GLY A 40 -0.90 -0.87 -19.27
CA GLY A 40 -0.46 -0.86 -20.67
C GLY A 40 0.85 -1.63 -20.95
N LEU A 41 1.30 -2.49 -20.03
CA LEU A 41 2.44 -3.38 -20.26
C LEU A 41 2.04 -4.60 -21.10
N SER A 42 2.94 -5.05 -21.95
CA SER A 42 2.87 -6.39 -22.54
C SER A 42 3.33 -7.46 -21.52
N GLU A 43 2.97 -8.71 -21.75
CA GLU A 43 3.39 -9.82 -20.90
C GLU A 43 4.92 -9.97 -20.83
N ALA A 44 5.62 -9.73 -21.95
CA ALA A 44 7.08 -9.75 -22.00
C ALA A 44 7.72 -8.66 -21.15
N GLU A 45 7.20 -7.42 -21.21
CA GLU A 45 7.68 -6.30 -20.40
C GLU A 45 7.39 -6.53 -18.91
N ALA A 46 6.22 -7.06 -18.57
CA ALA A 46 5.88 -7.42 -17.20
C ALA A 46 6.83 -8.48 -16.63
N GLN A 47 7.17 -9.50 -17.42
CA GLN A 47 8.12 -10.53 -17.05
C GLN A 47 9.55 -9.97 -16.87
N GLU A 48 9.97 -9.02 -17.70
CA GLU A 48 11.24 -8.33 -17.53
C GLU A 48 11.26 -7.52 -16.23
N ILE A 49 10.16 -6.82 -15.90
CA ILE A 49 10.03 -6.06 -14.65
C ILE A 49 10.09 -7.00 -13.44
N ALA A 50 9.39 -8.13 -13.48
CA ALA A 50 9.42 -9.12 -12.40
C ALA A 50 10.82 -9.67 -12.11
N ASN A 51 11.65 -9.80 -13.16
CA ASN A 51 13.01 -10.36 -13.05
C ASN A 51 14.07 -9.31 -12.66
N ARG A 52 13.72 -8.07 -12.40
CA ARG A 52 14.68 -7.04 -11.97
C ARG A 52 15.16 -7.31 -10.55
N GLU A 53 16.43 -7.05 -10.29
CA GLU A 53 17.06 -7.23 -8.96
C GLU A 53 16.47 -6.28 -7.90
N ASP A 54 15.92 -5.13 -8.33
CA ASP A 54 15.33 -4.11 -7.46
C ASP A 54 13.81 -4.33 -7.22
N VAL A 55 13.22 -5.40 -7.77
CA VAL A 55 11.82 -5.78 -7.57
C VAL A 55 11.74 -6.98 -6.63
N SER A 56 10.93 -6.87 -5.59
CA SER A 56 10.73 -7.96 -4.60
C SER A 56 9.49 -8.80 -4.89
N ALA A 57 8.47 -8.20 -5.48
CA ALA A 57 7.25 -8.89 -5.92
C ALA A 57 6.60 -8.09 -7.04
N ALA A 58 6.01 -8.79 -7.99
CA ALA A 58 5.20 -8.19 -9.02
C ALA A 58 4.12 -9.18 -9.47
N ALA A 59 2.94 -8.67 -9.81
CA ALA A 59 1.82 -9.53 -10.20
C ALA A 59 0.79 -8.78 -11.04
N TRP A 60 0.14 -9.51 -11.94
CA TRP A 60 -1.06 -9.05 -12.61
C TRP A 60 -2.28 -9.08 -11.69
N CYS A 61 -3.12 -8.06 -11.83
CA CYS A 61 -4.49 -8.07 -11.32
C CYS A 61 -5.39 -7.36 -12.33
N ASN A 62 -6.10 -8.17 -13.09
CA ASN A 62 -7.06 -7.72 -14.10
C ASN A 62 -8.46 -7.84 -13.49
N ALA A 63 -9.32 -6.87 -13.69
CA ALA A 63 -10.66 -6.85 -13.11
C ALA A 63 -11.75 -6.78 -14.18
N LEU A 64 -12.85 -7.50 -13.94
CA LEU A 64 -14.12 -7.44 -14.67
C LEU A 64 -15.25 -7.11 -13.69
N GLY A 65 -16.17 -6.24 -14.09
CA GLY A 65 -17.34 -5.90 -13.28
C GLY A 65 -17.08 -4.88 -12.17
N GLU A 66 -15.87 -4.31 -12.06
CA GLU A 66 -15.56 -3.33 -11.03
C GLU A 66 -16.35 -2.01 -11.21
N ASP A 67 -16.38 -1.48 -12.43
CA ASP A 67 -17.12 -0.26 -12.76
C ASP A 67 -18.48 -0.52 -13.43
N VAL A 68 -18.82 -1.79 -13.68
CA VAL A 68 -20.06 -2.20 -14.35
C VAL A 68 -20.93 -2.95 -13.37
N TYR A 69 -22.11 -2.39 -13.08
CA TYR A 69 -23.00 -2.92 -12.03
C TYR A 69 -23.94 -4.04 -12.52
N GLU A 70 -24.08 -4.23 -13.82
CA GLU A 70 -24.98 -5.22 -14.37
C GLU A 70 -24.24 -6.29 -15.21
N GLY A 71 -24.72 -7.52 -15.17
CA GLY A 71 -24.23 -8.62 -15.98
C GLY A 71 -23.11 -9.46 -15.37
N TYR A 72 -22.70 -9.20 -14.12
CA TYR A 72 -21.69 -9.98 -13.40
C TYR A 72 -22.29 -10.51 -12.10
N SER A 73 -22.52 -11.81 -12.00
CA SER A 73 -23.14 -12.39 -10.80
C SER A 73 -22.76 -13.86 -10.58
N ILE A 74 -22.90 -14.29 -9.31
CA ILE A 74 -22.96 -15.69 -8.88
C ILE A 74 -24.25 -15.82 -8.05
N ASN A 75 -25.19 -16.71 -8.48
CA ASN A 75 -26.46 -16.91 -7.79
C ASN A 75 -27.19 -15.58 -7.46
N ASP A 76 -27.33 -14.70 -8.46
CA ASP A 76 -27.92 -13.35 -8.35
C ASP A 76 -27.18 -12.37 -7.43
N THR A 77 -26.08 -12.75 -6.81
CA THR A 77 -25.21 -11.86 -6.06
C THR A 77 -24.16 -11.26 -7.00
N ARG A 78 -24.00 -9.95 -6.98
CA ARG A 78 -23.00 -9.27 -7.80
C ARG A 78 -21.59 -9.79 -7.50
N VAL A 79 -20.81 -10.01 -8.54
CA VAL A 79 -19.41 -10.44 -8.44
C VAL A 79 -18.48 -9.48 -9.16
N ILE A 80 -17.34 -9.22 -8.55
CA ILE A 80 -16.18 -8.62 -9.23
C ILE A 80 -15.18 -9.75 -9.47
N LEU A 81 -14.85 -9.99 -10.74
CA LEU A 81 -13.96 -11.06 -11.12
C LEU A 81 -12.55 -10.54 -11.36
N TYR A 82 -11.60 -11.07 -10.61
CA TYR A 82 -10.19 -10.74 -10.70
C TYR A 82 -9.40 -11.89 -11.33
N GLY A 83 -8.75 -11.61 -12.46
CA GLY A 83 -7.74 -12.49 -13.06
C GLY A 83 -6.37 -12.12 -12.53
N THR A 84 -5.78 -12.98 -11.70
CA THR A 84 -4.57 -12.63 -10.98
C THR A 84 -3.62 -13.81 -10.78
N GLU A 85 -2.50 -13.54 -10.15
CA GLU A 85 -1.45 -14.51 -9.79
C GLU A 85 -1.41 -14.72 -8.28
N GLU A 86 -0.88 -15.87 -7.84
CA GLU A 86 -0.81 -16.23 -6.42
C GLU A 86 -0.04 -15.18 -5.58
N ASN A 87 1.05 -14.65 -6.13
CA ASN A 87 1.85 -13.61 -5.47
C ASN A 87 1.12 -12.27 -5.30
N TYR A 88 0.06 -11.99 -6.08
CA TYR A 88 -0.82 -10.85 -5.81
C TYR A 88 -1.54 -11.02 -4.47
N ILE A 89 -2.09 -12.19 -4.23
CA ILE A 89 -2.82 -12.50 -2.99
C ILE A 89 -1.85 -12.55 -1.80
N ASP A 90 -0.72 -13.26 -1.94
CA ASP A 90 0.17 -13.57 -0.83
C ASP A 90 1.17 -12.45 -0.54
N ASP A 91 1.79 -11.87 -1.59
CA ASP A 91 2.90 -10.93 -1.43
C ASP A 91 2.48 -9.47 -1.56
N ILE A 92 1.62 -9.14 -2.54
CA ILE A 92 1.22 -7.76 -2.80
C ILE A 92 0.14 -7.31 -1.80
N ARG A 93 -0.90 -8.12 -1.63
CA ARG A 93 -2.05 -7.79 -0.76
C ARG A 93 -1.92 -8.40 0.62
N ALA A 94 -1.14 -9.48 0.76
CA ALA A 94 -0.98 -10.23 2.00
C ALA A 94 -2.34 -10.61 2.62
N TYR A 95 -3.24 -11.14 1.79
CA TYR A 95 -4.55 -11.60 2.24
C TYR A 95 -4.43 -12.90 3.01
N GLU A 96 -5.15 -13.00 4.10
CA GLU A 96 -5.29 -14.26 4.82
C GLU A 96 -6.16 -15.20 3.99
N ARG A 97 -5.66 -16.37 3.64
CA ARG A 97 -6.38 -17.36 2.82
C ARG A 97 -6.57 -18.69 3.52
N GLU A 98 -7.67 -19.36 3.16
CA GLU A 98 -8.00 -20.74 3.51
C GLU A 98 -8.18 -21.52 2.21
N GLY A 99 -7.47 -22.64 2.06
CA GLY A 99 -7.44 -23.41 0.81
C GLY A 99 -6.26 -23.06 -0.08
N VAL A 100 -6.39 -23.29 -1.38
CA VAL A 100 -5.32 -23.13 -2.38
C VAL A 100 -5.73 -22.09 -3.41
N PHE A 101 -4.76 -21.27 -3.84
CA PHE A 101 -4.97 -20.38 -4.99
C PHE A 101 -5.33 -21.22 -6.25
N PRO A 102 -6.23 -20.74 -7.12
CA PRO A 102 -6.61 -21.45 -8.35
C PRO A 102 -5.40 -21.85 -9.18
N GLN A 103 -5.19 -23.15 -9.36
CA GLN A 103 -4.07 -23.71 -10.14
C GLN A 103 -4.50 -24.09 -11.55
N ASN A 104 -5.80 -24.14 -11.80
CA ASN A 104 -6.39 -24.55 -13.08
C ASN A 104 -7.48 -23.56 -13.49
N ASP A 105 -7.76 -23.52 -14.79
CA ASP A 105 -8.76 -22.61 -15.37
C ASP A 105 -10.21 -22.84 -14.87
N GLY A 106 -10.48 -23.98 -14.27
CA GLY A 106 -11.78 -24.33 -13.70
C GLY A 106 -11.88 -24.12 -12.19
N GLU A 107 -10.92 -23.44 -11.57
CA GLU A 107 -10.89 -23.16 -10.13
C GLU A 107 -11.09 -21.68 -9.85
N ILE A 108 -11.72 -21.39 -8.72
CA ILE A 108 -12.00 -20.03 -8.25
C ILE A 108 -11.76 -19.91 -6.75
N MET A 109 -11.14 -18.84 -6.32
CA MET A 109 -11.06 -18.43 -4.92
C MET A 109 -12.03 -17.27 -4.70
N LEU A 110 -12.79 -17.31 -3.62
CA LEU A 110 -13.76 -16.28 -3.28
C LEU A 110 -13.34 -15.52 -2.04
N ASN A 111 -13.90 -14.32 -1.83
CA ASN A 111 -13.72 -13.68 -0.56
C ASN A 111 -14.49 -14.42 0.55
N THR A 112 -14.11 -14.22 1.81
CA THR A 112 -14.64 -14.97 2.96
C THR A 112 -16.15 -14.78 3.12
N SER A 113 -16.67 -13.57 2.85
CA SER A 113 -18.10 -13.26 2.94
C SER A 113 -18.96 -14.02 1.93
N ALA A 114 -18.38 -14.43 0.81
CA ALA A 114 -19.07 -15.25 -0.19
C ALA A 114 -19.55 -16.59 0.39
N ARG A 115 -18.83 -17.13 1.38
CA ARG A 115 -19.23 -18.40 2.06
C ARG A 115 -20.63 -18.31 2.64
N GLU A 116 -20.94 -17.22 3.33
CA GLU A 116 -22.28 -17.03 3.93
C GLU A 116 -23.30 -16.55 2.91
N ARG A 117 -22.92 -15.62 2.04
CA ARG A 117 -23.82 -15.00 1.06
C ARG A 117 -24.30 -15.98 -0.01
N LEU A 118 -23.39 -16.79 -0.53
CA LEU A 118 -23.69 -17.78 -1.58
C LEU A 118 -24.03 -19.17 -0.99
N GLY A 119 -23.75 -19.40 0.30
CA GLY A 119 -23.93 -20.71 0.94
C GLY A 119 -22.98 -21.78 0.40
N VAL A 120 -21.78 -21.41 -0.03
CA VAL A 120 -20.81 -22.30 -0.67
C VAL A 120 -19.63 -22.65 0.24
N GLN A 121 -19.02 -23.81 -0.01
CA GLN A 121 -17.83 -24.29 0.69
C GLN A 121 -16.73 -24.67 -0.31
N GLY A 122 -15.52 -24.87 0.20
CA GLY A 122 -14.42 -25.37 -0.62
C GLY A 122 -14.78 -26.70 -1.26
N GLY A 123 -14.56 -26.83 -2.57
CA GLY A 123 -14.92 -27.98 -3.39
C GLY A 123 -16.30 -27.90 -4.05
N ASP A 124 -17.15 -26.94 -3.68
CA ASP A 124 -18.43 -26.74 -4.34
C ASP A 124 -18.25 -26.15 -5.75
N SER A 125 -19.21 -26.37 -6.61
CA SER A 125 -19.25 -25.77 -7.95
C SER A 125 -20.10 -24.51 -7.92
N VAL A 126 -19.57 -23.42 -8.50
CA VAL A 126 -20.28 -22.16 -8.69
C VAL A 126 -20.30 -21.80 -10.18
N THR A 127 -21.34 -21.11 -10.61
CA THR A 127 -21.44 -20.57 -11.97
C THR A 127 -21.35 -19.06 -11.91
N VAL A 128 -20.33 -18.51 -12.55
CA VAL A 128 -20.14 -17.08 -12.75
C VAL A 128 -20.84 -16.67 -14.02
N HIS A 129 -21.82 -15.80 -13.89
CA HIS A 129 -22.47 -15.17 -15.03
C HIS A 129 -21.74 -13.90 -15.42
N VAL A 130 -21.35 -13.77 -16.67
CA VAL A 130 -20.74 -12.58 -17.26
C VAL A 130 -21.46 -12.27 -18.55
N PRO A 131 -21.39 -11.03 -19.10
CA PRO A 131 -22.11 -10.66 -20.32
C PRO A 131 -21.88 -11.59 -21.52
N THR A 132 -20.79 -12.33 -21.49
CA THR A 132 -20.35 -13.25 -22.56
C THR A 132 -20.83 -14.66 -22.42
N GLY A 133 -21.39 -15.03 -21.26
CA GLY A 133 -21.90 -16.37 -20.98
C GLY A 133 -21.67 -16.79 -19.55
N ASP A 134 -21.97 -18.06 -19.31
CA ASP A 134 -21.87 -18.70 -18.01
C ASP A 134 -20.62 -19.56 -17.93
N PHE A 135 -19.84 -19.39 -16.87
CA PHE A 135 -18.62 -20.14 -16.63
C PHE A 135 -18.70 -20.86 -15.28
N SER A 136 -18.46 -22.17 -15.29
CA SER A 136 -18.53 -23.00 -14.09
C SER A 136 -17.13 -23.21 -13.52
N PHE A 137 -17.01 -22.99 -12.20
CA PHE A 137 -15.76 -23.14 -11.45
C PHE A 137 -15.97 -23.99 -10.21
N THR A 138 -14.89 -24.61 -9.74
CA THR A 138 -14.83 -25.26 -8.43
C THR A 138 -14.16 -24.33 -7.43
N VAL A 139 -14.78 -24.13 -6.28
CA VAL A 139 -14.21 -23.25 -5.21
C VAL A 139 -12.96 -23.93 -4.64
N SER A 140 -11.78 -23.36 -4.90
CA SER A 140 -10.48 -23.85 -4.40
C SER A 140 -10.12 -23.32 -3.03
N GLY A 141 -10.69 -22.18 -2.62
CA GLY A 141 -10.40 -21.55 -1.36
C GLY A 141 -11.15 -20.24 -1.15
N PHE A 142 -10.82 -19.60 -0.02
CA PHE A 142 -11.34 -18.31 0.37
C PHE A 142 -10.20 -17.41 0.81
N CYS A 143 -10.31 -16.09 0.61
CA CYS A 143 -9.38 -15.11 1.15
C CYS A 143 -10.13 -13.94 1.78
N THR A 144 -9.53 -13.33 2.81
CA THR A 144 -10.08 -12.14 3.43
C THR A 144 -9.60 -10.92 2.67
N ASP A 145 -10.43 -10.34 1.82
CA ASP A 145 -10.09 -9.15 1.06
C ASP A 145 -10.29 -7.85 1.86
N GLU A 146 -9.86 -6.73 1.27
CA GLU A 146 -9.96 -5.45 1.97
C GLU A 146 -11.39 -4.93 2.07
N TRP A 147 -12.25 -5.25 1.09
CA TRP A 147 -13.64 -4.78 1.06
C TRP A 147 -14.44 -5.32 2.24
N GLU A 148 -14.22 -6.56 2.63
CA GLU A 148 -14.83 -7.16 3.81
C GLU A 148 -14.48 -6.46 5.13
N LYS A 149 -13.28 -5.85 5.18
CA LYS A 149 -12.76 -5.21 6.40
C LYS A 149 -13.28 -3.79 6.59
N TYR A 150 -13.66 -3.11 5.50
CA TYR A 150 -14.01 -1.68 5.53
C TYR A 150 -15.48 -1.39 5.52
N ASP A 151 -16.24 -2.18 4.78
CA ASP A 151 -17.64 -1.88 4.54
C ASP A 151 -18.49 -3.13 4.76
N SER A 152 -19.13 -3.18 5.94
CA SER A 152 -20.11 -4.23 6.26
C SER A 152 -21.37 -4.13 5.38
N GLU A 153 -21.52 -3.04 4.63
CA GLU A 153 -22.61 -2.83 3.67
C GLU A 153 -22.21 -3.23 2.24
N PHE A 154 -20.91 -3.56 2.01
CA PHE A 154 -20.46 -4.03 0.71
C PHE A 154 -21.04 -5.42 0.42
N GLU A 155 -21.97 -5.47 -0.52
CA GLU A 155 -22.73 -6.68 -0.82
C GLU A 155 -22.11 -7.53 -1.94
N ASP A 156 -21.06 -7.05 -2.58
CA ASP A 156 -20.43 -7.72 -3.72
C ASP A 156 -19.53 -8.88 -3.28
N VAL A 157 -19.39 -9.85 -4.15
CA VAL A 157 -18.45 -10.97 -3.99
C VAL A 157 -17.21 -10.68 -4.81
N SER A 158 -16.04 -10.76 -4.17
CA SER A 158 -14.77 -10.78 -4.90
C SER A 158 -14.40 -12.21 -5.26
N ALA A 159 -14.11 -12.43 -6.53
CA ALA A 159 -13.76 -13.75 -7.06
C ALA A 159 -12.42 -13.67 -7.79
N TYR A 160 -11.50 -14.55 -7.44
CA TYR A 160 -10.14 -14.60 -7.96
C TYR A 160 -9.94 -15.87 -8.77
N ILE A 161 -9.47 -15.73 -10.02
CA ILE A 161 -9.15 -16.82 -10.94
C ILE A 161 -7.74 -16.62 -11.50
N SER A 162 -7.19 -17.63 -12.13
CA SER A 162 -5.90 -17.50 -12.83
C SER A 162 -5.99 -16.50 -13.98
N VAL A 163 -4.85 -15.90 -14.35
CA VAL A 163 -4.77 -14.97 -15.48
C VAL A 163 -5.22 -15.67 -16.77
N GLU A 164 -4.87 -16.93 -16.94
CA GLU A 164 -5.25 -17.74 -18.13
C GLU A 164 -6.76 -17.96 -18.20
N ALA A 165 -7.42 -18.26 -17.08
CA ALA A 165 -8.87 -18.39 -17.03
C ALA A 165 -9.57 -17.06 -17.35
N PHE A 166 -9.03 -15.96 -16.83
CA PHE A 166 -9.54 -14.62 -17.10
C PHE A 166 -9.43 -14.26 -18.58
N GLN A 167 -8.27 -14.50 -19.20
CA GLN A 167 -8.05 -14.28 -20.63
C GLN A 167 -9.02 -15.08 -21.50
N LYS A 168 -9.32 -16.34 -21.12
CA LYS A 168 -10.32 -17.14 -21.83
C LYS A 168 -11.72 -16.55 -21.76
N ILE A 169 -12.13 -16.04 -20.61
CA ILE A 169 -13.42 -15.35 -20.45
C ILE A 169 -13.47 -14.10 -21.36
N CYS A 170 -12.39 -13.35 -21.42
CA CYS A 170 -12.30 -12.18 -22.30
C CYS A 170 -12.26 -12.55 -23.79
N ALA A 171 -11.61 -13.67 -24.16
CA ALA A 171 -11.44 -14.11 -25.55
C ALA A 171 -12.72 -14.68 -26.19
N VAL A 172 -13.67 -15.19 -25.41
CA VAL A 172 -14.95 -15.69 -25.91
C VAL A 172 -15.74 -14.61 -26.64
N ASN A 173 -15.38 -13.34 -26.47
CA ASN A 173 -15.95 -12.20 -27.19
C ASN A 173 -15.20 -11.78 -28.46
N GLY A 174 -14.00 -12.26 -28.66
CA GLY A 174 -13.22 -12.00 -29.88
C GLY A 174 -13.57 -13.03 -30.94
N THR A 175 -14.41 -12.65 -31.91
CA THR A 175 -14.59 -13.37 -33.17
C THR A 175 -13.24 -13.58 -33.85
N ASP A 176 -12.97 -14.84 -34.26
CA ASP A 176 -12.13 -15.26 -35.37
C ASP A 176 -11.26 -14.14 -36.01
N ASP A 177 -10.18 -13.77 -35.39
CA ASP A 177 -9.00 -13.29 -36.10
C ASP A 177 -7.76 -13.43 -35.20
N ASP A 178 -6.78 -14.12 -35.78
CA ASP A 178 -5.51 -14.51 -35.23
C ASP A 178 -4.63 -13.25 -35.05
N SER A 179 -4.94 -12.43 -34.05
CA SER A 179 -4.10 -11.29 -33.72
C SER A 179 -3.96 -11.18 -32.20
N ASP A 180 -2.70 -11.30 -31.78
CA ASP A 180 -2.16 -10.98 -30.47
C ASP A 180 -3.11 -10.14 -29.61
N ILE A 181 -3.40 -10.61 -28.38
CA ILE A 181 -4.05 -9.82 -27.33
C ILE A 181 -3.14 -8.63 -27.05
N SER A 182 -3.22 -7.64 -27.94
CA SER A 182 -2.51 -6.40 -27.78
C SER A 182 -3.21 -5.64 -26.67
N VAL A 183 -2.47 -5.51 -25.57
CA VAL A 183 -2.63 -4.59 -24.45
C VAL A 183 -3.54 -3.42 -24.81
N ILE A 184 -4.71 -3.35 -24.17
CA ILE A 184 -5.61 -2.22 -24.31
C ILE A 184 -4.93 -1.01 -23.66
N LYS A 185 -4.34 -0.15 -24.48
CA LYS A 185 -3.84 1.15 -24.02
C LYS A 185 -5.03 2.02 -23.64
N ASN A 186 -5.27 2.16 -22.35
CA ASN A 186 -6.14 3.21 -21.82
C ASN A 186 -5.43 4.57 -21.92
N GLY A 187 -5.38 5.11 -23.14
CA GLY A 187 -5.03 6.51 -23.40
C GLY A 187 -6.31 7.24 -23.74
N GLY A 188 -6.80 8.07 -22.81
CA GLY A 188 -7.96 8.90 -23.09
C GLY A 188 -7.67 9.93 -24.14
N GLU A 189 -8.49 9.96 -25.20
CA GLU A 189 -8.93 11.19 -25.85
C GLU A 189 -10.27 10.95 -26.57
N LYS A 190 -11.17 11.92 -26.38
CA LYS A 190 -12.48 12.02 -27.01
C LYS A 190 -12.35 12.17 -28.52
N GLU A 191 -13.17 11.50 -29.29
CA GLU A 191 -14.21 12.16 -30.11
C GLU A 191 -14.89 11.22 -31.11
N THR A 192 -16.17 11.42 -31.13
CA THR A 192 -17.19 11.30 -32.17
C THR A 192 -17.73 9.91 -32.54
N ALA A 193 -19.04 9.90 -32.30
CA ALA A 193 -20.00 8.87 -32.66
C ALA A 193 -20.01 8.55 -34.15
N ASP A 194 -20.27 7.33 -34.40
CA ASP A 194 -21.14 6.64 -35.34
C ASP A 194 -20.44 5.43 -35.96
N GLU A 195 -20.85 4.28 -35.52
CA GLU A 195 -21.15 3.07 -36.30
C GLU A 195 -21.30 1.86 -35.39
N GLU A 196 -22.29 1.04 -35.68
CA GLU A 196 -22.67 -0.19 -35.00
C GLU A 196 -21.43 -1.07 -34.73
N THR A 197 -20.95 -1.11 -33.49
CA THR A 197 -19.78 -1.90 -33.09
C THR A 197 -20.22 -3.08 -32.26
N LYS A 198 -19.92 -4.26 -32.76
CA LYS A 198 -19.89 -5.51 -31.96
C LYS A 198 -18.99 -5.29 -30.76
N GLY A 199 -19.47 -5.69 -29.57
CA GLY A 199 -18.78 -5.46 -28.29
C GLY A 199 -17.32 -5.89 -28.32
N THR A 200 -16.45 -4.95 -28.12
CA THR A 200 -15.02 -5.11 -27.91
C THR A 200 -14.74 -5.25 -26.39
N ALA A 201 -13.62 -5.81 -26.00
CA ALA A 201 -13.18 -5.92 -24.60
C ALA A 201 -13.31 -4.59 -23.81
N SER A 202 -13.28 -3.45 -24.51
CA SER A 202 -13.59 -2.12 -23.98
C SER A 202 -15.02 -1.98 -23.43
N ASP A 203 -15.99 -2.69 -24.00
CA ASP A 203 -17.39 -2.64 -23.56
C ASP A 203 -17.66 -3.48 -22.31
N MET A 204 -16.74 -4.41 -21.95
CA MET A 204 -16.83 -5.22 -20.75
C MET A 204 -16.25 -4.55 -19.52
N GLY A 205 -15.69 -3.35 -19.62
CA GLY A 205 -15.05 -2.68 -18.49
C GLY A 205 -13.84 -3.44 -17.92
N VAL A 206 -13.03 -4.05 -18.81
CA VAL A 206 -11.79 -4.73 -18.39
C VAL A 206 -10.79 -3.70 -17.91
N LYS A 207 -10.33 -3.85 -16.67
CA LYS A 207 -9.19 -3.10 -16.12
C LYS A 207 -7.99 -4.03 -16.04
N THR A 208 -6.86 -3.61 -16.60
CA THR A 208 -5.60 -4.35 -16.57
C THR A 208 -4.58 -3.56 -15.77
N ALA A 209 -4.02 -4.16 -14.74
CA ALA A 209 -3.08 -3.52 -13.86
C ALA A 209 -1.95 -4.48 -13.46
N TYR A 210 -0.71 -4.00 -13.50
CA TYR A 210 0.46 -4.71 -13.05
C TYR A 210 1.02 -4.06 -11.79
N TYR A 211 0.96 -4.77 -10.68
CA TYR A 211 1.39 -4.29 -9.36
C TYR A 211 2.86 -4.60 -9.16
N VAL A 212 3.64 -3.63 -8.71
CA VAL A 212 5.09 -3.77 -8.50
C VAL A 212 5.46 -3.31 -7.10
N ARG A 213 6.18 -4.16 -6.37
CA ARG A 213 6.81 -3.87 -5.09
C ARG A 213 8.33 -3.92 -5.24
N PHE A 214 8.98 -2.80 -5.01
CA PHE A 214 10.45 -2.74 -5.00
C PHE A 214 11.01 -3.38 -3.74
N ALA A 215 12.25 -3.87 -3.83
CA ALA A 215 12.99 -4.42 -2.70
C ALA A 215 13.35 -3.34 -1.66
N ASP A 216 13.48 -3.75 -0.40
CA ASP A 216 13.85 -2.86 0.68
C ASP A 216 15.23 -2.20 0.41
N GLY A 217 15.29 -0.89 0.61
CA GLY A 217 16.50 -0.12 0.38
C GLY A 217 16.74 0.34 -1.06
N THR A 218 15.83 0.02 -1.99
CA THR A 218 15.86 0.54 -3.36
C THR A 218 15.60 2.04 -3.39
N ASP A 219 16.36 2.78 -4.19
CA ASP A 219 15.99 4.16 -4.55
C ASP A 219 14.82 4.14 -5.53
N ILE A 220 13.60 4.15 -4.97
CA ILE A 220 12.35 3.98 -5.73
C ILE A 220 12.19 5.09 -6.79
N LYS A 221 12.62 6.33 -6.50
CA LYS A 221 12.52 7.43 -7.48
C LYS A 221 13.38 7.18 -8.70
N ARG A 222 14.56 6.64 -8.49
CA ARG A 222 15.47 6.27 -9.57
C ARG A 222 14.93 5.07 -10.34
N ALA A 223 14.52 4.01 -9.64
CA ALA A 223 13.91 2.82 -10.24
C ALA A 223 12.68 3.17 -11.09
N LEU A 224 11.83 4.07 -10.61
CA LEU A 224 10.67 4.57 -11.34
C LEU A 224 11.07 5.36 -12.59
N SER A 225 12.09 6.22 -12.48
CA SER A 225 12.61 6.97 -13.63
C SER A 225 13.19 6.04 -14.70
N ASP A 226 13.92 5.00 -14.26
CA ASP A 226 14.53 4.01 -15.16
C ASP A 226 13.43 3.17 -15.85
N LEU A 227 12.37 2.76 -15.15
CA LEU A 227 11.21 2.08 -15.73
C LEU A 227 10.52 2.93 -16.79
N LYS A 228 10.23 4.21 -16.48
CA LYS A 228 9.61 5.13 -17.44
C LYS A 228 10.45 5.30 -18.71
N ALA A 229 11.75 5.42 -18.55
CA ALA A 229 12.66 5.59 -19.68
C ALA A 229 12.81 4.31 -20.51
N GLN A 230 12.86 3.15 -19.87
CA GLN A 230 13.07 1.87 -20.54
C GLN A 230 11.85 1.44 -21.35
N TYR A 231 10.64 1.57 -20.79
CA TYR A 231 9.40 1.09 -21.41
C TYR A 231 8.57 2.21 -22.05
N GLY A 232 9.06 3.45 -22.02
CA GLY A 232 8.36 4.60 -22.64
C GLY A 232 7.04 4.97 -21.97
N LEU A 233 6.92 4.67 -20.66
CA LEU A 233 5.68 4.87 -19.89
C LEU A 233 5.41 6.35 -19.62
N ALA A 234 4.20 6.81 -19.90
CA ALA A 234 3.75 8.14 -19.55
C ALA A 234 3.38 8.24 -18.05
N ASN A 235 3.22 9.45 -17.52
CA ASN A 235 2.82 9.64 -16.13
C ASN A 235 1.41 9.08 -15.82
N GLY A 236 0.56 8.97 -16.83
CA GLY A 236 -0.78 8.38 -16.69
C GLY A 236 -0.80 6.86 -16.67
N ASP A 237 0.28 6.21 -17.11
CA ASP A 237 0.39 4.76 -17.16
C ASP A 237 0.87 4.18 -15.82
N ILE A 238 1.31 5.04 -14.89
CA ILE A 238 1.82 4.64 -13.59
C ILE A 238 1.04 5.35 -12.49
N GLU A 239 0.44 4.56 -11.63
CA GLU A 239 -0.20 5.00 -10.39
C GLU A 239 0.70 4.68 -9.20
N GLU A 240 1.04 5.71 -8.41
CA GLU A 240 1.85 5.56 -7.20
C GLU A 240 0.96 5.21 -6.00
N ASN A 241 1.29 4.16 -5.28
CA ASN A 241 0.68 3.91 -3.98
C ASN A 241 1.21 4.94 -2.97
N ILE A 242 0.40 5.98 -2.74
CA ILE A 242 0.76 7.14 -1.91
C ILE A 242 1.21 6.70 -0.52
N VAL A 243 0.67 5.62 0.01
CA VAL A 243 0.96 5.12 1.35
C VAL A 243 2.34 4.51 1.43
N THR A 244 2.64 3.51 0.61
CA THR A 244 3.94 2.82 0.60
C THR A 244 5.06 3.75 0.14
N MET A 245 4.79 4.60 -0.86
CA MET A 245 5.71 5.65 -1.30
C MET A 245 5.96 6.69 -0.22
N GLY A 246 4.94 7.02 0.58
CA GLY A 246 5.06 7.94 1.70
C GLY A 246 5.92 7.40 2.83
N VAL A 247 5.72 6.13 3.18
CA VAL A 247 6.48 5.44 4.23
C VAL A 247 7.95 5.26 3.82
N SER A 248 8.21 4.93 2.56
CA SER A 248 9.58 4.83 2.01
C SER A 248 10.27 6.20 1.83
N GLY A 249 9.58 7.32 2.08
CA GLY A 249 10.09 8.68 1.86
C GLY A 249 10.27 9.03 0.37
N SER A 250 9.68 8.25 -0.52
CA SER A 250 9.85 8.37 -1.97
C SER A 250 8.70 9.06 -2.67
N SER A 251 7.60 9.37 -1.95
CA SER A 251 6.44 10.05 -2.53
C SER A 251 6.77 11.45 -3.04
N SER A 252 6.24 11.77 -4.22
CA SER A 252 6.25 13.12 -4.79
C SER A 252 5.03 13.96 -4.38
N SER A 253 4.11 13.39 -3.61
CA SER A 253 2.88 14.07 -3.18
C SER A 253 3.16 15.26 -2.28
N LEU A 254 2.63 16.43 -2.67
CA LEU A 254 2.70 17.67 -1.86
C LEU A 254 2.07 17.49 -0.46
N ALA A 255 1.06 16.63 -0.33
CA ALA A 255 0.42 16.34 0.95
C ALA A 255 1.38 15.67 1.92
N ILE A 256 2.14 14.67 1.44
CA ILE A 256 3.15 13.98 2.26
C ILE A 256 4.31 14.91 2.60
N LEU A 257 4.78 15.71 1.63
CA LEU A 257 5.84 16.69 1.87
C LEU A 257 5.42 17.70 2.93
N SER A 258 4.17 18.19 2.90
CA SER A 258 3.65 19.13 3.90
C SER A 258 3.57 18.51 5.30
N PHE A 259 3.25 17.19 5.38
CA PHE A 259 3.24 16.45 6.63
C PHE A 259 4.64 16.33 7.25
N TYR A 260 5.66 15.99 6.45
CA TYR A 260 7.05 15.96 6.92
C TYR A 260 7.56 17.35 7.36
N LEU A 261 7.18 18.40 6.65
CA LEU A 261 7.54 19.77 7.03
C LEU A 261 6.90 20.15 8.37
N LEU A 262 5.62 19.82 8.57
CA LEU A 262 4.94 20.04 9.85
C LEU A 262 5.62 19.27 10.99
N ALA A 263 5.95 18.00 10.76
CA ALA A 263 6.65 17.15 11.73
C ALA A 263 8.02 17.73 12.09
N ALA A 264 8.78 18.25 11.12
CA ALA A 264 10.06 18.92 11.34
C ALA A 264 9.91 20.19 12.19
N ILE A 265 8.88 21.01 11.95
CA ILE A 265 8.59 22.22 12.77
C ILE A 265 8.31 21.82 14.21
N VAL A 266 7.43 20.83 14.42
CA VAL A 266 7.10 20.32 15.76
C VAL A 266 8.35 19.78 16.47
N PHE A 267 9.19 19.04 15.76
CA PHE A 267 10.46 18.53 16.28
C PHE A 267 11.39 19.65 16.76
N VAL A 268 11.57 20.73 15.97
CA VAL A 268 12.38 21.91 16.34
C VAL A 268 11.81 22.60 17.58
N LEU A 269 10.48 22.72 17.66
CA LEU A 269 9.82 23.31 18.84
C LEU A 269 10.08 22.48 20.11
N ILE A 270 9.99 21.15 20.03
CA ILE A 270 10.26 20.25 21.16
C ILE A 270 11.72 20.36 21.59
N LEU A 271 12.67 20.37 20.64
CA LEU A 271 14.09 20.55 20.96
C LEU A 271 14.35 21.88 21.63
N THR A 272 13.78 22.97 21.11
CA THR A 272 13.94 24.32 21.68
C THR A 272 13.39 24.39 23.11
N ALA A 273 12.20 23.82 23.34
CA ALA A 273 11.61 23.75 24.68
C ALA A 273 12.49 22.92 25.65
N GLY A 274 13.05 21.80 25.20
CA GLY A 274 13.98 20.98 25.97
C GLY A 274 15.25 21.74 26.36
N VAL A 275 15.86 22.43 25.41
CA VAL A 275 17.07 23.28 25.67
C VAL A 275 16.76 24.39 26.67
N LEU A 276 15.64 25.10 26.50
CA LEU A 276 15.22 26.16 27.43
C LEU A 276 14.97 25.62 28.84
N MET A 277 14.33 24.44 28.95
CA MET A 277 14.08 23.79 30.24
C MET A 277 15.39 23.40 30.95
N ILE A 278 16.34 22.80 30.22
CA ILE A 278 17.65 22.42 30.76
C ILE A 278 18.42 23.69 31.16
N SER A 279 18.45 24.71 30.32
CA SER A 279 19.12 25.99 30.59
C SER A 279 18.54 26.67 31.85
N SER A 280 17.21 26.71 31.98
CA SER A 280 16.54 27.27 33.15
C SER A 280 16.89 26.51 34.44
N CYS A 281 16.93 25.19 34.36
CA CYS A 281 17.28 24.30 35.47
C CYS A 281 18.75 24.52 35.94
N LEU A 282 19.67 24.62 34.97
CA LEU A 282 21.09 24.90 35.25
C LEU A 282 21.26 26.29 35.87
N ASN A 283 20.62 27.30 35.31
CA ASN A 283 20.67 28.66 35.83
C ASN A 283 20.15 28.74 37.29
N SER A 284 19.05 28.08 37.60
CA SER A 284 18.51 28.00 38.96
C SER A 284 19.48 27.33 39.92
N THR A 285 20.10 26.21 39.51
CA THR A 285 21.08 25.47 40.31
C THR A 285 22.33 26.32 40.57
N VAL A 286 22.85 27.01 39.55
CA VAL A 286 24.01 27.90 39.66
C VAL A 286 23.69 29.08 40.59
N ALA A 287 22.52 29.70 40.48
CA ALA A 287 22.10 30.79 41.34
C ALA A 287 22.00 30.35 42.82
N GLN A 288 21.45 29.19 43.11
CA GLN A 288 21.38 28.64 44.46
C GLN A 288 22.78 28.34 45.03
N ARG A 289 23.68 27.77 44.25
CA ARG A 289 25.06 27.50 44.66
C ARG A 289 25.85 28.80 44.91
N THR A 290 25.69 29.79 44.02
CA THR A 290 26.34 31.10 44.20
C THR A 290 25.89 31.77 45.49
N LYS A 291 24.57 31.69 45.81
CA LYS A 291 24.04 32.21 47.08
C LYS A 291 24.61 31.48 48.29
N PHE A 292 24.73 30.13 48.22
CA PHE A 292 25.31 29.30 49.27
C PHE A 292 26.79 29.65 49.50
N PHE A 293 27.60 29.75 48.43
CA PHE A 293 29.01 30.15 48.53
C PHE A 293 29.20 31.59 49.03
N GLY A 294 28.29 32.50 48.66
CA GLY A 294 28.24 33.85 49.20
C GLY A 294 28.04 33.87 50.71
N MET A 295 27.09 33.08 51.21
CA MET A 295 26.88 32.96 52.66
C MET A 295 28.09 32.36 53.39
N MET A 296 28.73 31.32 52.84
CA MET A 296 29.96 30.73 53.43
C MET A 296 31.08 31.79 53.55
N ARG A 297 31.24 32.65 52.57
CA ARG A 297 32.21 33.76 52.61
C ARG A 297 31.85 34.82 53.67
N CYS A 298 30.59 35.10 53.87
CA CYS A 298 30.12 36.02 54.92
C CYS A 298 30.41 35.50 56.35
N ILE A 299 30.42 34.16 56.53
CA ILE A 299 30.74 33.52 57.82
C ILE A 299 32.26 33.36 58.00
N GLY A 300 33.09 33.80 57.03
CA GLY A 300 34.55 33.81 57.18
C GLY A 300 35.29 32.64 56.49
N ALA A 301 34.63 31.89 55.61
CA ALA A 301 35.29 30.82 54.86
C ALA A 301 36.35 31.42 53.90
N SER A 302 37.57 30.85 53.89
CA SER A 302 38.62 31.27 52.99
C SER A 302 38.32 30.84 51.52
N ARG A 303 38.92 31.57 50.57
CA ARG A 303 38.80 31.22 49.13
C ARG A 303 39.22 29.77 48.83
N GLU A 304 40.26 29.29 49.49
CA GLU A 304 40.77 27.91 49.31
C GLU A 304 39.79 26.86 49.84
N GLN A 305 39.13 27.14 50.95
CA GLN A 305 38.11 26.27 51.51
C GLN A 305 36.91 26.15 50.60
N VAL A 306 36.39 27.26 50.07
CA VAL A 306 35.30 27.30 49.09
C VAL A 306 35.69 26.54 47.81
N MET A 307 36.91 26.76 47.29
CA MET A 307 37.40 26.11 46.09
C MET A 307 37.57 24.60 46.28
N ARG A 308 37.98 24.13 47.44
CA ARG A 308 38.08 22.69 47.81
C ARG A 308 36.70 22.07 47.84
N PHE A 309 35.71 22.77 48.36
CA PHE A 309 34.30 22.32 48.40
C PHE A 309 33.72 22.16 46.98
N VAL A 310 33.96 23.13 46.11
CA VAL A 310 33.51 23.06 44.67
C VAL A 310 34.16 21.90 43.91
N ARG A 311 35.40 21.47 44.31
CA ARG A 311 36.07 20.34 43.62
C ARG A 311 35.61 18.99 44.15
N LEU A 312 34.99 18.90 45.28
CA LEU A 312 34.52 17.64 45.89
C LEU A 312 33.08 17.33 45.52
N GLU A 313 32.34 18.31 44.99
CA GLU A 313 30.99 18.15 44.45
C GLU A 313 30.96 17.86 42.91
#